data_5645ed59a0b9fef7fe8982421a9941a9
#
_entry.id   5645ed59a0b9fef7fe8982421a9941a9
#
_cell.length_a   1.000
_cell.length_b   1.000
_cell.length_c   1.000
_cell.angle_alpha   90.00
_cell.angle_beta   90.00
_cell.angle_gamma   90.00
#
_symmetry.space_group_name_H-M   'P 1'
#
loop_
_entity.id
_entity.type
_entity.pdbx_description
1 polymer ?
#
loop_
_entity_poly.entity_id
_entity_poly.type
_entity_poly.pdbx_seq_one_letter_code
_entity_poly.pdbx_strand_id
1 'polypeptide(L)'
;MPAGSGSLSDQGPAQAPAVRPVSSLRCGTRRPYSRYMGDKSTIEWTEATWNPTTGCDRISAGCDNCYALTLAKRLKAMGNAKYQLDGDPRTSGPGFGLAIHSDVLALPYTWREPRRVFVNSMSDLFHARVPTDFVVEVFNVMVATPRHSYQILTKRPRRVARLASSLPWPKNVWMGVTVEDQETAWRADVLRDVPAAVRFISAEPLLGPVDLDLDGIDWLIAGGESGVGHRHIDPAWVDALQRACASSGTAFFFKQWGGRRPKSGGRLLRGRSWDEMPTPKLRAQALVTV
;
A
#
# COMPACT_ATOMS: atom_id res chain seq x y z
N MET A 1 63.69 27.35 -1.10
CA MET A 1 62.53 26.61 -0.55
C MET A 1 61.39 26.82 -1.53
N PRO A 2 61.01 25.82 -2.41
CA PRO A 2 59.89 26.01 -3.32
C PRO A 2 58.55 25.49 -2.68
N ALA A 3 57.52 26.31 -2.88
CA ALA A 3 56.16 26.01 -2.48
C ALA A 3 55.53 24.98 -3.44
N GLY A 4 55.00 23.89 -2.89
CA GLY A 4 54.26 22.89 -3.64
C GLY A 4 52.80 23.31 -3.87
N SER A 5 52.39 23.42 -5.12
CA SER A 5 51.04 23.64 -5.56
C SER A 5 50.31 22.25 -5.67
N GLY A 6 49.43 21.96 -4.74
CA GLY A 6 48.55 20.80 -4.81
C GLY A 6 47.33 21.12 -5.67
N SER A 7 47.18 20.43 -6.80
CA SER A 7 46.02 20.52 -7.67
C SER A 7 44.84 19.77 -7.05
N LEU A 8 43.72 20.47 -6.83
CA LEU A 8 42.43 19.89 -6.49
C LEU A 8 41.88 19.18 -7.74
N SER A 9 41.75 17.87 -7.67
CA SER A 9 41.07 17.07 -8.69
C SER A 9 39.56 17.28 -8.57
N ASP A 10 38.98 17.82 -9.62
CA ASP A 10 37.55 17.98 -9.86
C ASP A 10 36.89 16.57 -9.97
N GLN A 11 36.16 16.15 -8.93
CA GLN A 11 35.30 14.95 -8.99
C GLN A 11 33.93 15.39 -9.47
N GLY A 12 33.64 15.10 -10.72
CA GLY A 12 32.34 15.31 -11.35
C GLY A 12 31.21 14.57 -10.60
N PRO A 13 29.94 14.97 -10.81
CA PRO A 13 28.79 14.46 -10.07
C PRO A 13 28.63 12.95 -10.24
N ALA A 14 28.44 12.26 -9.11
CA ALA A 14 28.17 10.82 -9.05
C ALA A 14 26.94 10.44 -9.91
N GLN A 15 27.16 9.62 -10.92
CA GLN A 15 26.10 9.07 -11.76
C GLN A 15 25.21 8.16 -10.93
N ALA A 16 23.90 8.37 -11.04
CA ALA A 16 22.88 7.48 -10.48
C ALA A 16 23.11 6.03 -10.96
N PRO A 17 22.88 5.01 -10.11
CA PRO A 17 23.12 3.62 -10.48
C PRO A 17 22.25 3.23 -11.68
N ALA A 18 22.91 2.74 -12.73
CA ALA A 18 22.27 2.27 -13.95
C ALA A 18 21.30 1.11 -13.64
N VAL A 19 20.06 1.25 -14.04
CA VAL A 19 19.02 0.20 -13.99
C VAL A 19 19.52 -0.97 -14.83
N ARG A 20 19.88 -2.08 -14.20
CA ARG A 20 20.22 -3.32 -14.92
C ARG A 20 18.95 -3.90 -15.56
N PRO A 21 18.93 -4.16 -16.87
CA PRO A 21 17.80 -4.84 -17.49
C PRO A 21 17.69 -6.27 -16.94
N VAL A 22 16.47 -6.68 -16.58
CA VAL A 22 16.13 -8.02 -16.07
C VAL A 22 16.16 -9.04 -17.24
N SER A 23 17.27 -9.15 -17.96
CA SER A 23 17.42 -10.01 -19.15
C SER A 23 17.90 -11.44 -18.87
N SER A 24 17.96 -11.88 -17.61
CA SER A 24 18.46 -13.22 -17.28
C SER A 24 17.49 -14.13 -16.52
N LEU A 25 16.21 -13.80 -16.41
CA LEU A 25 15.22 -14.78 -15.96
C LEU A 25 14.96 -15.77 -17.09
N ARG A 26 15.74 -16.86 -17.13
CA ARG A 26 15.50 -17.99 -18.02
C ARG A 26 14.10 -18.53 -17.76
N CYS A 27 13.28 -18.52 -18.80
CA CYS A 27 11.97 -19.15 -18.85
C CYS A 27 12.13 -20.67 -18.61
N GLY A 28 12.11 -21.08 -17.33
CA GLY A 28 11.95 -22.48 -16.95
C GLY A 28 10.55 -22.94 -17.30
N THR A 29 10.45 -24.12 -17.87
CA THR A 29 9.29 -24.89 -18.32
C THR A 29 7.95 -24.46 -17.72
N ARG A 30 7.02 -24.05 -18.59
CA ARG A 30 5.65 -23.64 -18.28
C ARG A 30 4.92 -24.75 -17.48
N ARG A 31 4.85 -24.57 -16.16
CA ARG A 31 3.73 -25.16 -15.42
C ARG A 31 2.52 -24.27 -15.69
N PRO A 32 1.33 -24.83 -15.98
CA PRO A 32 0.14 -24.00 -16.14
C PRO A 32 -0.06 -23.22 -14.83
N TYR A 33 0.03 -21.90 -14.89
CA TYR A 33 -0.27 -21.01 -13.75
C TYR A 33 -1.71 -21.29 -13.36
N SER A 34 -1.87 -22.17 -12.38
CA SER A 34 -3.15 -22.37 -11.67
C SER A 34 -3.68 -21.00 -11.25
N ARG A 35 -4.95 -20.73 -11.54
CA ARG A 35 -5.66 -19.48 -11.26
C ARG A 35 -5.26 -18.91 -9.89
N TYR A 36 -4.29 -18.01 -9.86
CA TYR A 36 -3.89 -17.33 -8.64
C TYR A 36 -5.07 -16.47 -8.17
N MET A 37 -5.41 -16.58 -6.88
CA MET A 37 -6.31 -15.66 -6.19
C MET A 37 -5.69 -14.25 -6.24
N GLY A 38 -6.01 -13.48 -7.26
CA GLY A 38 -5.44 -12.15 -7.49
C GLY A 38 -5.90 -11.51 -8.80
N ASP A 39 -6.34 -12.33 -9.76
CA ASP A 39 -6.77 -11.85 -11.08
C ASP A 39 -8.08 -11.04 -11.06
N LYS A 40 -8.87 -11.14 -9.98
CA LYS A 40 -10.07 -10.32 -9.74
C LYS A 40 -10.15 -9.98 -8.28
N SER A 41 -10.23 -8.71 -7.98
CA SER A 41 -10.47 -8.21 -6.62
C SER A 41 -11.96 -8.01 -6.38
N THR A 42 -12.41 -8.28 -5.16
CA THR A 42 -13.75 -7.89 -4.68
C THR A 42 -13.73 -6.57 -3.91
N ILE A 43 -12.57 -5.94 -3.82
CA ILE A 43 -12.39 -4.63 -3.20
C ILE A 43 -12.84 -3.57 -4.21
N GLU A 44 -13.73 -2.68 -3.82
CA GLU A 44 -14.46 -1.77 -4.72
C GLU A 44 -13.58 -0.78 -5.48
N TRP A 45 -12.46 -0.37 -4.88
CA TRP A 45 -11.57 0.63 -5.45
C TRP A 45 -10.37 0.05 -6.22
N THR A 46 -10.30 -1.29 -6.38
CA THR A 46 -9.21 -1.96 -7.12
C THR A 46 -9.74 -3.14 -7.94
N GLU A 47 -9.01 -3.55 -8.96
CA GLU A 47 -9.42 -4.60 -9.91
C GLU A 47 -8.66 -5.90 -9.68
N ALA A 48 -7.44 -5.81 -9.19
CA ALA A 48 -6.57 -6.96 -8.90
C ALA A 48 -5.80 -6.77 -7.60
N THR A 49 -5.29 -7.86 -7.03
CA THR A 49 -4.33 -7.82 -5.92
C THR A 49 -3.03 -8.48 -6.34
N TRP A 50 -1.92 -7.91 -5.90
CA TRP A 50 -0.58 -8.47 -6.08
C TRP A 50 0.12 -8.54 -4.73
N ASN A 51 0.49 -9.75 -4.30
CA ASN A 51 1.06 -10.01 -2.99
C ASN A 51 2.49 -10.57 -3.11
N PRO A 52 3.50 -9.73 -3.39
CA PRO A 52 4.91 -10.12 -3.36
C PRO A 52 5.40 -10.49 -1.96
N THR A 53 4.68 -10.08 -0.91
CA THR A 53 4.87 -10.58 0.45
C THR A 53 3.54 -11.01 1.06
N THR A 54 3.57 -11.90 2.05
CA THR A 54 2.44 -12.26 2.91
C THR A 54 2.85 -12.18 4.36
N GLY A 55 1.88 -12.02 5.26
CA GLY A 55 2.14 -11.91 6.69
C GLY A 55 2.51 -10.50 7.15
N CYS A 56 2.16 -10.19 8.38
CA CYS A 56 2.36 -8.86 8.97
C CYS A 56 2.27 -8.96 10.49
N ASP A 57 2.73 -7.95 11.19
CA ASP A 57 2.55 -7.78 12.64
C ASP A 57 1.59 -6.63 12.94
N ARG A 58 0.73 -6.81 13.95
CA ARG A 58 -0.17 -5.78 14.45
C ARG A 58 0.61 -4.61 15.03
N ILE A 59 0.18 -3.40 14.75
CA ILE A 59 0.82 -2.17 15.24
C ILE A 59 -0.16 -1.08 15.69
N SER A 60 -1.45 -1.24 15.44
CA SER A 60 -2.49 -0.31 15.88
C SER A 60 -3.83 -1.02 16.03
N ALA A 61 -4.82 -0.35 16.62
CA ALA A 61 -6.15 -0.89 16.88
C ALA A 61 -6.85 -1.44 15.62
N GLY A 62 -6.62 -0.83 14.45
CA GLY A 62 -7.15 -1.33 13.18
C GLY A 62 -6.59 -2.68 12.73
N CYS A 63 -5.59 -3.23 13.43
CA CYS A 63 -5.07 -4.57 13.15
C CYS A 63 -5.76 -5.67 13.96
N ASP A 64 -6.55 -5.35 15.00
CA ASP A 64 -7.10 -6.35 15.92
C ASP A 64 -8.05 -7.33 15.23
N ASN A 65 -8.95 -6.82 14.39
CA ASN A 65 -9.89 -7.60 13.59
C ASN A 65 -9.49 -7.65 12.11
N CYS A 66 -8.19 -7.63 11.81
CA CYS A 66 -7.69 -7.63 10.44
C CYS A 66 -8.16 -8.88 9.69
N TYR A 67 -8.87 -8.68 8.57
CA TYR A 67 -9.37 -9.77 7.73
C TYR A 67 -8.27 -10.71 7.25
N ALA A 68 -7.04 -10.20 7.07
CA ALA A 68 -5.91 -10.97 6.58
C ALA A 68 -5.46 -12.02 7.60
N LEU A 69 -5.57 -11.76 8.91
CA LEU A 69 -5.30 -12.75 9.97
C LEU A 69 -6.26 -13.95 9.86
N THR A 70 -7.56 -13.68 9.74
CA THR A 70 -8.59 -14.73 9.61
C THR A 70 -8.42 -15.50 8.31
N LEU A 71 -8.16 -14.81 7.21
CA LEU A 71 -7.96 -15.44 5.91
C LEU A 71 -6.68 -16.27 5.86
N ALA A 72 -5.57 -15.79 6.42
CA ALA A 72 -4.32 -16.52 6.49
C ALA A 72 -4.45 -17.84 7.27
N LYS A 73 -5.12 -17.80 8.45
CA LYS A 73 -5.42 -19.01 9.23
C LYS A 73 -6.22 -20.04 8.43
N ARG A 74 -7.22 -19.58 7.67
CA ARG A 74 -8.01 -20.46 6.78
C ARG A 74 -7.18 -21.03 5.65
N LEU A 75 -6.36 -20.21 4.97
CA LEU A 75 -5.49 -20.62 3.87
C LEU A 75 -4.42 -21.62 4.35
N LYS A 76 -3.87 -21.42 5.56
CA LYS A 76 -2.98 -22.40 6.20
C LYS A 76 -3.68 -23.74 6.38
N ALA A 77 -4.87 -23.75 6.96
CA ALA A 77 -5.64 -24.97 7.17
C ALA A 77 -6.01 -25.70 5.87
N MET A 78 -6.10 -24.96 4.75
CA MET A 78 -6.31 -25.51 3.41
C MET A 78 -5.01 -26.01 2.73
N GLY A 79 -3.87 -25.98 3.42
CA GLY A 79 -2.58 -26.40 2.89
C GLY A 79 -1.95 -25.44 1.87
N ASN A 80 -2.38 -24.18 1.78
CA ASN A 80 -1.80 -23.22 0.85
C ASN A 80 -0.34 -22.92 1.24
N ALA A 81 0.60 -23.20 0.33
CA ALA A 81 2.04 -23.12 0.58
C ALA A 81 2.52 -21.74 1.06
N LYS A 82 1.88 -20.64 0.60
CA LYS A 82 2.25 -19.27 0.98
C LYS A 82 1.92 -18.90 2.43
N TYR A 83 1.08 -19.72 3.10
CA TYR A 83 0.58 -19.42 4.44
C TYR A 83 0.98 -20.50 5.47
N GLN A 84 2.05 -21.25 5.22
CA GLN A 84 2.50 -22.28 6.17
C GLN A 84 3.38 -21.72 7.30
N LEU A 85 3.97 -20.52 7.11
CA LEU A 85 4.78 -19.87 8.14
C LEU A 85 3.88 -19.18 9.17
N ASP A 86 4.08 -19.52 10.45
CA ASP A 86 3.41 -18.87 11.56
C ASP A 86 4.15 -17.60 11.97
N GLY A 87 3.39 -16.60 12.36
CA GLY A 87 3.91 -15.40 12.97
C GLY A 87 3.94 -15.49 14.49
N ASP A 88 4.42 -14.43 15.16
CA ASP A 88 4.40 -14.32 16.62
C ASP A 88 2.93 -14.37 17.09
N PRO A 89 2.57 -15.29 18.02
CA PRO A 89 1.19 -15.40 18.53
C PRO A 89 0.63 -14.10 19.12
N ARG A 90 1.50 -13.20 19.60
CA ARG A 90 1.10 -11.91 20.19
C ARG A 90 0.74 -10.87 19.14
N THR A 91 1.31 -10.94 17.92
CA THR A 91 1.19 -9.89 16.91
C THR A 91 0.55 -10.36 15.60
N SER A 92 0.63 -11.64 15.26
CA SER A 92 0.17 -12.15 13.96
C SER A 92 -0.52 -13.52 14.02
N GLY A 93 0.15 -14.55 14.54
CA GLY A 93 -0.45 -15.88 14.73
C GLY A 93 -0.35 -16.83 13.53
N PRO A 94 -1.22 -17.86 13.48
CA PRO A 94 -1.07 -18.97 12.53
C PRO A 94 -1.21 -18.55 11.07
N GLY A 95 -0.25 -18.99 10.23
CA GLY A 95 -0.23 -18.75 8.79
C GLY A 95 0.05 -17.29 8.40
N PHE A 96 0.38 -16.43 9.36
CA PHE A 96 0.59 -14.99 9.09
C PHE A 96 2.01 -14.52 9.43
N GLY A 97 2.98 -15.43 9.44
CA GLY A 97 4.40 -15.08 9.45
C GLY A 97 4.79 -14.37 8.16
N LEU A 98 5.70 -13.39 8.28
CA LEU A 98 6.17 -12.64 7.12
C LEU A 98 6.96 -13.57 6.18
N ALA A 99 6.52 -13.66 4.93
CA ALA A 99 7.17 -14.39 3.85
C ALA A 99 7.30 -13.54 2.59
N ILE A 100 8.39 -13.75 1.85
CA ILE A 100 8.70 -13.06 0.59
C ILE A 100 8.45 -14.06 -0.55
N HIS A 101 7.88 -13.59 -1.66
CA HIS A 101 7.48 -14.39 -2.80
C HIS A 101 8.07 -13.84 -4.10
N SER A 102 9.33 -14.11 -4.36
CA SER A 102 10.01 -13.68 -5.59
C SER A 102 9.40 -14.31 -6.86
N ASP A 103 8.77 -15.47 -6.72
CA ASP A 103 8.09 -16.19 -7.81
C ASP A 103 6.89 -15.42 -8.41
N VAL A 104 6.30 -14.49 -7.65
CA VAL A 104 5.16 -13.68 -8.12
C VAL A 104 5.54 -12.27 -8.60
N LEU A 105 6.82 -11.89 -8.52
CA LEU A 105 7.27 -10.58 -8.99
C LEU A 105 6.94 -10.36 -10.47
N ALA A 106 7.03 -11.41 -11.30
CA ALA A 106 6.74 -11.33 -12.71
C ALA A 106 5.24 -11.30 -13.05
N LEU A 107 4.33 -11.46 -12.08
CA LEU A 107 2.89 -11.55 -12.34
C LEU A 107 2.33 -10.32 -13.08
N PRO A 108 2.67 -9.06 -12.75
CA PRO A 108 2.14 -7.89 -13.46
C PRO A 108 2.51 -7.84 -14.93
N TYR A 109 3.63 -8.42 -15.35
CA TYR A 109 4.00 -8.49 -16.78
C TYR A 109 3.05 -9.36 -17.60
N THR A 110 2.38 -10.33 -16.95
CA THR A 110 1.48 -11.28 -17.62
C THR A 110 0.09 -10.68 -17.91
N TRP A 111 -0.29 -9.60 -17.24
CA TRP A 111 -1.57 -8.94 -17.45
C TRP A 111 -1.51 -8.06 -18.70
N ARG A 112 -2.35 -8.36 -19.67
CA ARG A 112 -2.39 -7.64 -20.93
C ARG A 112 -3.13 -6.32 -20.83
N GLU A 113 -4.28 -6.32 -20.14
CA GLU A 113 -5.12 -5.15 -19.98
C GLU A 113 -4.64 -4.28 -18.81
N PRO A 114 -4.78 -2.94 -18.90
CA PRO A 114 -4.56 -2.03 -17.78
C PRO A 114 -5.38 -2.44 -16.56
N ARG A 115 -4.79 -2.34 -15.37
CA ARG A 115 -5.46 -2.69 -14.10
C ARG A 115 -5.06 -1.73 -13.00
N ARG A 116 -6.00 -1.48 -12.09
CA ARG A 116 -5.71 -0.94 -10.76
C ARG A 116 -5.38 -2.12 -9.85
N VAL A 117 -4.18 -2.11 -9.29
CA VAL A 117 -3.59 -3.23 -8.55
C VAL A 117 -3.34 -2.82 -7.11
N PHE A 118 -4.02 -3.48 -6.17
CA PHE A 118 -3.70 -3.31 -4.75
C PHE A 118 -2.51 -4.18 -4.38
N VAL A 119 -1.43 -3.53 -3.96
CA VAL A 119 -0.17 -4.20 -3.60
C VAL A 119 -0.22 -4.60 -2.12
N ASN A 120 0.03 -5.88 -1.86
CA ASN A 120 0.09 -6.44 -0.52
C ASN A 120 -1.22 -6.34 0.30
N SER A 121 -2.32 -6.84 -0.28
CA SER A 121 -3.58 -7.00 0.46
C SER A 121 -3.48 -7.96 1.67
N MET A 122 -2.44 -8.81 1.71
CA MET A 122 -2.21 -9.84 2.74
C MET A 122 -0.93 -9.58 3.56
N SER A 123 -0.38 -8.37 3.50
CA SER A 123 0.82 -7.95 4.25
C SER A 123 0.98 -6.43 4.21
N ASP A 124 2.14 -5.96 4.64
CA ASP A 124 2.58 -4.56 4.49
C ASP A 124 3.97 -4.56 3.83
N LEU A 125 4.10 -4.01 2.62
CA LEU A 125 5.35 -3.95 1.86
C LEU A 125 6.48 -3.27 2.65
N PHE A 126 6.11 -2.32 3.50
CA PHE A 126 7.04 -1.57 4.36
C PHE A 126 7.17 -2.18 5.76
N HIS A 127 6.87 -3.46 5.92
CA HIS A 127 7.17 -4.18 7.16
C HIS A 127 8.67 -4.20 7.43
N ALA A 128 9.09 -4.00 8.69
CA ALA A 128 10.52 -3.81 9.06
C ALA A 128 11.43 -4.97 8.60
N ARG A 129 10.91 -6.18 8.53
CA ARG A 129 11.65 -7.39 8.12
C ARG A 129 11.65 -7.64 6.61
N VAL A 130 10.95 -6.83 5.78
CA VAL A 130 11.08 -6.92 4.31
C VAL A 130 12.41 -6.25 3.92
N PRO A 131 13.35 -6.94 3.24
CA PRO A 131 14.59 -6.33 2.80
C PRO A 131 14.36 -5.12 1.90
N THR A 132 15.19 -4.09 2.04
CA THR A 132 15.09 -2.88 1.21
C THR A 132 15.25 -3.20 -0.27
N ASP A 133 16.19 -4.08 -0.62
CA ASP A 133 16.43 -4.48 -2.01
C ASP A 133 15.19 -5.13 -2.63
N PHE A 134 14.45 -5.93 -1.84
CA PHE A 134 13.18 -6.50 -2.31
C PHE A 134 12.10 -5.45 -2.54
N VAL A 135 12.03 -4.42 -1.68
CA VAL A 135 11.12 -3.27 -1.94
C VAL A 135 11.48 -2.59 -3.26
N VAL A 136 12.78 -2.38 -3.51
CA VAL A 136 13.27 -1.81 -4.78
C VAL A 136 12.89 -2.69 -5.98
N GLU A 137 13.02 -4.02 -5.88
CA GLU A 137 12.58 -4.96 -6.94
C GLU A 137 11.08 -4.82 -7.23
N VAL A 138 10.25 -4.73 -6.19
CA VAL A 138 8.79 -4.52 -6.35
C VAL A 138 8.52 -3.20 -7.08
N PHE A 139 9.20 -2.12 -6.72
CA PHE A 139 9.07 -0.83 -7.40
C PHE A 139 9.55 -0.88 -8.85
N ASN A 140 10.63 -1.59 -9.14
CA ASN A 140 11.14 -1.78 -10.51
C ASN A 140 10.13 -2.49 -11.40
N VAL A 141 9.39 -3.48 -10.87
CA VAL A 141 8.27 -4.11 -11.61
C VAL A 141 7.18 -3.10 -11.93
N MET A 142 6.82 -2.23 -10.98
CA MET A 142 5.81 -1.19 -11.21
C MET A 142 6.25 -0.16 -12.26
N VAL A 143 7.53 0.23 -12.27
CA VAL A 143 8.13 1.09 -13.31
C VAL A 143 8.06 0.42 -14.68
N ALA A 144 8.41 -0.86 -14.76
CA ALA A 144 8.45 -1.62 -16.00
C ALA A 144 7.07 -2.00 -16.57
N THR A 145 6.01 -1.79 -15.79
CA THR A 145 4.63 -2.10 -16.19
C THR A 145 3.71 -0.86 -16.07
N PRO A 146 4.02 0.25 -16.76
CA PRO A 146 3.36 1.55 -16.60
C PRO A 146 1.88 1.58 -17.02
N ARG A 147 1.40 0.53 -17.70
CA ARG A 147 -0.01 0.37 -18.05
C ARG A 147 -0.92 0.09 -16.86
N HIS A 148 -0.36 -0.41 -15.74
CA HIS A 148 -1.11 -0.65 -14.51
C HIS A 148 -0.94 0.51 -13.53
N SER A 149 -1.94 0.78 -12.69
CA SER A 149 -1.85 1.67 -11.54
C SER A 149 -1.69 0.85 -10.26
N TYR A 150 -0.69 1.14 -9.46
CA TYR A 150 -0.38 0.39 -8.25
C TYR A 150 -0.74 1.19 -7.00
N GLN A 151 -1.62 0.64 -6.20
CA GLN A 151 -2.09 1.23 -4.95
C GLN A 151 -1.40 0.51 -3.79
N ILE A 152 -0.46 1.17 -3.14
CA ILE A 152 0.28 0.63 -2.00
C ILE A 152 -0.28 1.26 -0.74
N LEU A 153 -0.65 0.44 0.25
CA LEU A 153 -1.17 0.90 1.53
C LEU A 153 -0.28 0.40 2.67
N THR A 154 0.05 1.28 3.60
CA THR A 154 0.87 0.92 4.75
C THR A 154 0.38 1.55 6.06
N LYS A 155 0.70 0.89 7.17
CA LYS A 155 0.62 1.48 8.51
C LYS A 155 2.00 1.95 9.01
N ARG A 156 3.04 1.89 8.17
CA ARG A 156 4.45 2.18 8.49
C ARG A 156 5.03 3.35 7.68
N PRO A 157 4.41 4.55 7.69
CA PRO A 157 4.81 5.65 6.81
C PRO A 157 6.23 6.14 7.08
N ARG A 158 6.73 6.07 8.32
CA ARG A 158 8.12 6.44 8.63
C ARG A 158 9.16 5.63 7.84
N ARG A 159 8.86 4.37 7.51
CA ARG A 159 9.75 3.58 6.68
C ARG A 159 9.66 3.99 5.21
N VAL A 160 8.46 4.31 4.73
CA VAL A 160 8.28 4.87 3.38
C VAL A 160 9.11 6.14 3.24
N ALA A 161 8.98 7.09 4.16
CA ALA A 161 9.70 8.36 4.12
C ALA A 161 11.23 8.16 4.10
N ARG A 162 11.77 7.23 4.92
CA ARG A 162 13.20 6.90 4.90
C ARG A 162 13.68 6.31 3.58
N LEU A 163 12.84 5.60 2.85
CA LEU A 163 13.19 4.97 1.58
C LEU A 163 12.80 5.82 0.37
N ALA A 164 12.08 6.92 0.57
CA ALA A 164 11.46 7.69 -0.50
C ALA A 164 12.47 8.19 -1.55
N SER A 165 13.65 8.64 -1.13
CA SER A 165 14.71 9.11 -2.03
C SER A 165 15.38 8.01 -2.86
N SER A 166 15.33 6.75 -2.38
CA SER A 166 15.93 5.59 -3.06
C SER A 166 14.94 4.82 -3.93
N LEU A 167 13.65 5.17 -3.89
CA LEU A 167 12.61 4.50 -4.66
C LEU A 167 12.19 5.35 -5.86
N PRO A 168 11.92 4.72 -7.03
CA PRO A 168 11.34 5.41 -8.16
C PRO A 168 9.84 5.67 -7.92
N TRP A 169 9.37 6.89 -8.24
CA TRP A 169 7.97 7.29 -8.07
C TRP A 169 7.33 7.64 -9.42
N PRO A 170 7.06 6.66 -10.29
CA PRO A 170 6.37 6.91 -11.55
C PRO A 170 4.88 7.25 -11.31
N LYS A 171 4.23 7.86 -12.31
CA LYS A 171 2.82 8.30 -12.24
C LYS A 171 1.83 7.21 -11.87
N ASN A 172 2.15 5.97 -12.13
CA ASN A 172 1.31 4.82 -11.87
C ASN A 172 1.49 4.22 -10.46
N VAL A 173 2.34 4.79 -9.60
CA VAL A 173 2.51 4.36 -8.21
C VAL A 173 1.82 5.34 -7.28
N TRP A 174 0.82 4.84 -6.55
CA TRP A 174 0.01 5.55 -5.57
C TRP A 174 0.38 5.05 -4.18
N MET A 175 0.62 5.97 -3.26
CA MET A 175 1.00 5.64 -1.90
C MET A 175 -0.05 6.09 -0.90
N GLY A 176 -0.49 5.19 -0.04
CA GLY A 176 -1.47 5.47 0.99
C GLY A 176 -1.04 5.03 2.38
N VAL A 177 -1.67 5.66 3.36
CA VAL A 177 -1.55 5.27 4.77
C VAL A 177 -2.92 4.96 5.35
N THR A 178 -2.96 4.04 6.31
CA THR A 178 -4.18 3.80 7.08
C THR A 178 -4.23 4.76 8.27
N VAL A 179 -5.38 5.41 8.46
CA VAL A 179 -5.70 6.23 9.62
C VAL A 179 -7.00 5.71 10.22
N GLU A 180 -6.95 5.17 11.43
CA GLU A 180 -8.10 4.54 12.07
C GLU A 180 -8.87 5.49 13.01
N ASP A 181 -8.16 6.44 13.58
CA ASP A 181 -8.59 7.40 14.61
C ASP A 181 -7.61 8.58 14.71
N GLN A 182 -7.83 9.48 15.67
CA GLN A 182 -6.96 10.64 15.86
C GLN A 182 -5.55 10.28 16.30
N GLU A 183 -5.35 9.16 17.04
CA GLU A 183 -4.01 8.73 17.48
C GLU A 183 -3.12 8.33 16.30
N THR A 184 -3.72 7.94 15.21
CA THR A 184 -3.03 7.50 13.98
C THR A 184 -2.98 8.57 12.89
N ALA A 185 -3.58 9.76 13.10
CA ALA A 185 -3.66 10.86 12.13
C ALA A 185 -2.27 11.36 11.66
N TRP A 186 -1.25 11.35 12.52
CA TRP A 186 0.13 11.72 12.20
C TRP A 186 0.71 10.95 11.00
N ARG A 187 0.12 9.81 10.62
CA ARG A 187 0.55 9.06 9.45
C ARG A 187 0.31 9.82 8.14
N ALA A 188 -0.72 10.66 8.12
CA ALA A 188 -1.01 11.53 6.97
C ALA A 188 0.08 12.61 6.82
N ASP A 189 0.60 13.15 7.93
CA ASP A 189 1.66 14.17 7.90
C ASP A 189 2.93 13.61 7.27
N VAL A 190 3.34 12.42 7.70
CA VAL A 190 4.52 11.74 7.11
C VAL A 190 4.31 11.38 5.63
N LEU A 191 3.07 11.08 5.21
CA LEU A 191 2.77 10.77 3.81
C LEU A 191 2.99 11.98 2.88
N ARG A 192 2.79 13.20 3.36
CA ARG A 192 2.97 14.42 2.55
C ARG A 192 4.39 14.58 1.99
N ASP A 193 5.39 14.02 2.67
CA ASP A 193 6.79 14.07 2.23
C ASP A 193 7.13 13.03 1.14
N VAL A 194 6.21 12.07 0.88
CA VAL A 194 6.44 11.03 -0.12
C VAL A 194 6.09 11.57 -1.51
N PRO A 195 6.97 11.47 -2.53
CA PRO A 195 6.75 12.07 -3.85
C PRO A 195 5.85 11.22 -4.77
N ALA A 196 4.87 10.48 -4.20
CA ALA A 196 3.93 9.67 -4.96
C ALA A 196 2.98 10.52 -5.80
N ALA A 197 2.63 10.06 -7.00
CA ALA A 197 1.73 10.76 -7.92
C ALA A 197 0.30 10.90 -7.38
N VAL A 198 -0.12 9.96 -6.53
CA VAL A 198 -1.33 10.04 -5.71
C VAL A 198 -0.94 9.68 -4.29
N ARG A 199 -1.31 10.56 -3.35
CA ARG A 199 -1.23 10.28 -1.91
C ARG A 199 -2.63 10.05 -1.39
N PHE A 200 -2.87 8.94 -0.70
CA PHE A 200 -4.21 8.65 -0.22
C PHE A 200 -4.26 8.20 1.24
N ILE A 201 -5.37 8.45 1.87
CA ILE A 201 -5.67 7.98 3.21
C ILE A 201 -6.74 6.90 3.11
N SER A 202 -6.52 5.75 3.75
CA SER A 202 -7.54 4.74 4.01
C SER A 202 -7.95 4.84 5.46
N ALA A 203 -9.08 5.50 5.73
CA ALA A 203 -9.72 5.53 7.04
C ALA A 203 -10.54 4.24 7.20
N GLU A 204 -9.83 3.10 7.22
CA GLU A 204 -10.40 1.75 7.26
C GLU A 204 -9.54 0.80 8.13
N PRO A 205 -10.15 0.26 9.22
CA PRO A 205 -11.45 0.62 9.75
C PRO A 205 -11.41 2.01 10.42
N LEU A 206 -12.46 2.80 10.22
CA LEU A 206 -12.64 4.03 10.98
C LEU A 206 -13.19 3.69 12.38
N LEU A 207 -12.40 3.95 13.42
CA LEU A 207 -12.66 3.51 14.79
C LEU A 207 -12.99 4.65 15.75
N GLY A 208 -12.78 5.87 15.31
CA GLY A 208 -13.04 7.07 16.10
C GLY A 208 -13.16 8.30 15.21
N PRO A 209 -13.55 9.45 15.78
CA PRO A 209 -13.49 10.72 15.07
C PRO A 209 -12.03 11.02 14.73
N VAL A 210 -11.84 11.62 13.55
CA VAL A 210 -10.52 12.05 13.11
C VAL A 210 -10.62 13.38 12.40
N ASP A 211 -9.79 14.31 12.82
CA ASP A 211 -9.56 15.59 12.18
C ASP A 211 -8.26 15.52 11.40
N LEU A 212 -8.33 15.78 10.08
CA LEU A 212 -7.22 15.61 9.15
C LEU A 212 -7.03 16.89 8.35
N ASP A 213 -5.83 17.41 8.36
CA ASP A 213 -5.39 18.29 7.31
C ASP A 213 -5.22 17.49 6.02
N LEU A 214 -6.02 17.80 4.99
CA LEU A 214 -6.02 17.12 3.70
C LEU A 214 -5.19 17.84 2.63
N ASP A 215 -4.44 18.89 2.98
CA ASP A 215 -3.51 19.51 2.04
C ASP A 215 -2.49 18.48 1.53
N GLY A 216 -2.29 18.44 0.22
CA GLY A 216 -1.40 17.48 -0.43
C GLY A 216 -1.88 16.02 -0.44
N ILE A 217 -3.10 15.74 0.04
CA ILE A 217 -3.78 14.43 -0.06
C ILE A 217 -4.76 14.46 -1.22
N ASP A 218 -4.68 13.48 -2.11
CA ASP A 218 -5.48 13.43 -3.33
C ASP A 218 -6.75 12.59 -3.19
N TRP A 219 -6.76 11.65 -2.24
CA TRP A 219 -7.86 10.69 -2.09
C TRP A 219 -8.03 10.22 -0.64
N LEU A 220 -9.27 10.12 -0.20
CA LEU A 220 -9.63 9.55 1.08
C LEU A 220 -10.68 8.45 0.90
N ILE A 221 -10.36 7.25 1.38
CA ILE A 221 -11.26 6.11 1.43
C ILE A 221 -11.73 5.97 2.87
N ALA A 222 -13.06 5.96 3.11
CA ALA A 222 -13.61 5.72 4.44
C ALA A 222 -14.41 4.42 4.47
N GLY A 223 -14.32 3.69 5.59
CA GLY A 223 -15.11 2.48 5.76
C GLY A 223 -15.05 1.86 7.15
N GLY A 224 -16.15 1.17 7.48
CA GLY A 224 -16.28 0.43 8.74
C GLY A 224 -15.64 -0.95 8.69
N GLU A 225 -15.42 -1.49 9.87
CA GLU A 225 -14.84 -2.83 10.08
C GLU A 225 -15.84 -3.92 9.71
N SER A 226 -15.35 -5.01 9.12
CA SER A 226 -16.17 -6.16 8.77
C SER A 226 -15.64 -7.44 9.41
N GLY A 227 -16.56 -8.30 9.82
CA GLY A 227 -16.25 -9.60 10.43
C GLY A 227 -16.94 -9.82 11.76
N VAL A 228 -16.70 -10.98 12.35
CA VAL A 228 -17.20 -11.30 13.69
C VAL A 228 -16.46 -10.40 14.70
N GLY A 229 -17.20 -9.71 15.57
CA GLY A 229 -16.63 -8.77 16.53
C GLY A 229 -16.25 -7.39 15.93
N HIS A 230 -16.74 -7.07 14.71
CA HIS A 230 -16.56 -5.75 14.11
C HIS A 230 -17.00 -4.64 15.06
N ARG A 231 -16.22 -3.56 15.13
CA ARG A 231 -16.55 -2.36 15.86
C ARG A 231 -17.46 -1.47 15.01
N HIS A 232 -18.38 -0.81 15.67
CA HIS A 232 -19.35 0.06 15.01
C HIS A 232 -18.64 1.35 14.53
N ILE A 233 -19.04 1.83 13.36
CA ILE A 233 -18.65 3.14 12.82
C ILE A 233 -19.78 4.14 13.03
N ASP A 234 -19.46 5.32 13.57
CA ASP A 234 -20.45 6.40 13.74
C ASP A 234 -20.62 7.14 12.39
N PRO A 235 -21.86 7.30 11.90
CA PRO A 235 -22.15 8.09 10.71
C PRO A 235 -21.60 9.53 10.77
N ALA A 236 -21.56 10.14 11.95
CA ALA A 236 -21.05 11.49 12.13
C ALA A 236 -19.57 11.60 11.77
N TRP A 237 -18.76 10.56 12.04
CA TRP A 237 -17.34 10.54 11.67
C TRP A 237 -17.14 10.49 10.15
N VAL A 238 -17.96 9.67 9.46
CA VAL A 238 -17.92 9.56 8.00
C VAL A 238 -18.37 10.88 7.34
N ASP A 239 -19.42 11.48 7.88
CA ASP A 239 -19.93 12.76 7.43
C ASP A 239 -18.91 13.91 7.61
N ALA A 240 -18.15 13.89 8.71
CA ALA A 240 -17.09 14.87 8.94
C ALA A 240 -15.97 14.73 7.90
N LEU A 241 -15.49 13.51 7.64
CA LEU A 241 -14.49 13.25 6.62
C LEU A 241 -14.95 13.63 5.21
N GLN A 242 -16.21 13.32 4.87
CA GLN A 242 -16.77 13.68 3.57
C GLN A 242 -16.83 15.22 3.39
N ARG A 243 -17.23 15.98 4.44
CA ARG A 243 -17.22 17.44 4.40
C ARG A 243 -15.80 18.00 4.27
N ALA A 244 -14.84 17.46 5.00
CA ALA A 244 -13.43 17.84 4.90
C ALA A 244 -12.90 17.64 3.48
N CYS A 245 -13.20 16.49 2.85
CA CYS A 245 -12.84 16.23 1.46
C CYS A 245 -13.48 17.21 0.48
N ALA A 246 -14.76 17.53 0.67
CA ALA A 246 -15.46 18.51 -0.17
C ALA A 246 -14.84 19.90 -0.06
N SER A 247 -14.40 20.30 1.13
CA SER A 247 -13.78 21.61 1.38
C SER A 247 -12.37 21.72 0.81
N SER A 248 -11.60 20.62 0.82
CA SER A 248 -10.20 20.58 0.34
C SER A 248 -10.06 20.23 -1.15
N GLY A 249 -11.14 19.75 -1.80
CA GLY A 249 -11.09 19.21 -3.15
C GLY A 249 -10.42 17.83 -3.23
N THR A 250 -10.32 17.10 -2.09
CA THR A 250 -9.82 15.72 -2.03
C THR A 250 -10.91 14.77 -2.49
N ALA A 251 -10.60 13.85 -3.41
CA ALA A 251 -11.56 12.83 -3.84
C ALA A 251 -12.00 11.95 -2.65
N PHE A 252 -13.30 11.68 -2.55
CA PHE A 252 -13.88 10.91 -1.45
C PHE A 252 -14.51 9.61 -1.92
N PHE A 253 -14.11 8.50 -1.29
CA PHE A 253 -14.65 7.18 -1.56
C PHE A 253 -15.21 6.56 -0.29
N PHE A 254 -16.49 6.22 -0.29
CA PHE A 254 -17.09 5.50 0.84
C PHE A 254 -17.27 4.03 0.50
N LYS A 255 -16.45 3.18 1.13
CA LYS A 255 -16.42 1.76 0.82
C LYS A 255 -17.61 1.01 1.40
N GLN A 256 -17.87 1.14 2.71
CA GLN A 256 -18.94 0.42 3.38
C GLN A 256 -19.12 0.86 4.83
N TRP A 257 -20.31 0.57 5.39
CA TRP A 257 -20.56 0.74 6.83
C TRP A 257 -19.92 -0.36 7.68
N GLY A 258 -19.46 -1.46 7.06
CA GLY A 258 -18.98 -2.62 7.79
C GLY A 258 -20.10 -3.59 8.19
N GLY A 259 -19.86 -4.40 9.24
CA GLY A 259 -20.84 -5.34 9.76
C GLY A 259 -20.32 -6.75 9.91
N ARG A 260 -21.21 -7.68 10.35
CA ARG A 260 -20.82 -9.06 10.64
C ARG A 260 -20.24 -9.84 9.45
N ARG A 261 -20.61 -9.45 8.24
CA ARG A 261 -20.06 -9.97 6.98
C ARG A 261 -19.58 -8.82 6.11
N PRO A 262 -18.58 -9.01 5.25
CA PRO A 262 -18.20 -7.99 4.28
C PRO A 262 -19.43 -7.47 3.51
N LYS A 263 -19.54 -6.16 3.37
CA LYS A 263 -20.63 -5.46 2.65
C LYS A 263 -22.02 -5.53 3.28
N SER A 264 -22.20 -6.20 4.43
CA SER A 264 -23.55 -6.41 5.02
C SER A 264 -24.20 -5.11 5.52
N GLY A 265 -23.41 -4.08 5.86
CA GLY A 265 -23.91 -2.75 6.25
C GLY A 265 -24.23 -1.83 5.06
N GLY A 266 -23.96 -2.28 3.82
CA GLY A 266 -24.14 -1.45 2.64
C GLY A 266 -23.08 -0.36 2.49
N ARG A 267 -23.25 0.49 1.45
CA ARG A 267 -22.32 1.57 1.10
C ARG A 267 -23.00 2.89 0.70
N LEU A 268 -24.25 3.05 1.06
CA LEU A 268 -24.92 4.32 0.81
C LEU A 268 -24.69 5.29 1.96
N LEU A 269 -24.10 6.43 1.67
CA LEU A 269 -23.99 7.57 2.57
C LEU A 269 -24.94 8.66 2.07
N ARG A 270 -25.91 9.06 2.90
CA ARG A 270 -26.98 10.00 2.52
C ARG A 270 -27.72 9.57 1.24
N GLY A 271 -28.05 8.28 1.12
CA GLY A 271 -28.82 7.72 0.02
C GLY A 271 -28.08 7.54 -1.31
N ARG A 272 -26.78 7.84 -1.39
CA ARG A 272 -25.98 7.67 -2.61
C ARG A 272 -24.65 6.97 -2.38
N SER A 273 -24.08 6.39 -3.43
CA SER A 273 -22.69 5.94 -3.45
C SER A 273 -21.73 7.11 -3.65
N TRP A 274 -20.53 7.00 -3.05
CA TRP A 274 -19.43 7.94 -3.19
C TRP A 274 -18.24 7.16 -3.71
N ASP A 275 -17.94 7.34 -5.01
CA ASP A 275 -16.98 6.55 -5.76
C ASP A 275 -15.93 7.43 -6.45
N GLU A 276 -15.58 8.57 -5.85
CA GLU A 276 -14.63 9.50 -6.45
C GLU A 276 -13.24 8.90 -6.49
N MET A 277 -12.55 9.12 -7.60
CA MET A 277 -11.19 8.66 -7.83
C MET A 277 -10.27 9.85 -8.09
N PRO A 278 -9.04 9.83 -7.58
CA PRO A 278 -8.10 10.92 -7.77
C PRO A 278 -7.52 10.93 -9.18
N THR A 279 -7.11 12.12 -9.64
CA THR A 279 -6.28 12.27 -10.84
C THR A 279 -4.82 12.29 -10.45
N PRO A 280 -3.96 11.41 -11.01
CA PRO A 280 -2.53 11.39 -10.72
C PRO A 280 -1.84 12.72 -11.08
N LYS A 281 -1.06 13.26 -10.15
CA LYS A 281 -0.27 14.48 -10.31
C LYS A 281 1.23 14.14 -10.36
N LEU A 282 1.99 14.80 -11.23
CA LEU A 282 3.46 14.74 -11.12
C LEU A 282 3.88 15.60 -9.94
N ARG A 283 4.62 14.99 -9.02
CA ARG A 283 5.29 15.69 -7.92
C ARG A 283 6.79 15.62 -8.11
N ALA A 284 7.47 16.73 -7.93
CA ALA A 284 8.93 16.75 -7.89
C ALA A 284 9.37 15.92 -6.66
N GLN A 285 10.42 15.10 -6.86
CA GLN A 285 11.12 14.54 -5.70
C GLN A 285 11.70 15.70 -4.92
N ALA A 286 11.35 15.82 -3.64
CA ALA A 286 12.02 16.76 -2.78
C ALA A 286 13.52 16.41 -2.79
N LEU A 287 14.36 17.33 -3.25
CA LEU A 287 15.81 17.21 -3.12
C LEU A 287 16.07 17.19 -1.61
N VAL A 288 16.33 16.02 -1.05
CA VAL A 288 16.86 15.91 0.30
C VAL A 288 18.27 16.48 0.23
N THR A 289 18.40 17.74 0.64
CA THR A 289 19.72 18.33 0.92
C THR A 289 20.28 17.54 2.11
N VAL A 290 21.30 16.74 1.87
CA VAL A 290 22.09 16.01 2.87
C VAL A 290 22.98 16.99 3.64
#